data_ffc1ce225b18965d71a313aa4bbc8230
#
_entry.id   ffc1ce225b18965d71a313aa4bbc8230
#
_cell.length_a   1.000
_cell.length_b   1.000
_cell.length_c   1.000
_cell.angle_alpha   90.00
_cell.angle_beta   90.00
_cell.angle_gamma   90.00
#
_symmetry.space_group_name_H-M   'P 1'
#
loop_
_entity.id
_entity.type
_entity.pdbx_description
1 polymer ?
#
loop_
_entity_poly.entity_id
_entity_poly.type
_entity_poly.pdbx_seq_one_letter_code
_entity_poly.pdbx_strand_id
1 'polypeptide(L)'
;MAMPSLRVRIFIVVCVVLLLAQRWWLPLGCTLLNLVSLSSRWRHASAQSWISKDRDDFDVTFASYPVNQTTAGSQYDDLIPPILHHIHLGPHEPRPEWLGARDECIKYHPNWTAYIWDDNAAEKLVKEDFPHLNDMWNNYRYPVERVDALRYMVLQKHGGMPTLAPISLV
;
A
#
# COMPACT_ATOMS: atom_id res chain seq x y z
N MET A 1 -11.24 9.14 63.69
CA MET A 1 -11.77 8.85 62.35
C MET A 1 -12.72 7.68 62.45
N ALA A 2 -14.00 7.89 62.22
CA ALA A 2 -15.00 6.82 62.31
C ALA A 2 -14.85 5.87 61.12
N MET A 3 -14.70 4.57 61.39
CA MET A 3 -14.65 3.58 60.32
C MET A 3 -16.03 3.48 59.63
N PRO A 4 -16.03 3.51 58.27
CA PRO A 4 -17.29 3.41 57.53
C PRO A 4 -17.97 2.06 57.80
N SER A 5 -19.30 2.08 57.86
CA SER A 5 -20.10 0.88 58.12
C SER A 5 -19.83 -0.22 57.09
N LEU A 6 -20.02 -1.47 57.47
CA LEU A 6 -19.80 -2.63 56.59
C LEU A 6 -20.51 -2.49 55.21
N ARG A 7 -21.74 -1.94 55.25
CA ARG A 7 -22.52 -1.69 54.01
C ARG A 7 -21.84 -0.71 53.04
N VAL A 8 -21.22 0.34 53.56
CA VAL A 8 -20.48 1.34 52.76
C VAL A 8 -19.22 0.72 52.16
N ARG A 9 -18.53 -0.13 52.91
CA ARG A 9 -17.34 -0.85 52.38
C ARG A 9 -17.72 -1.80 51.24
N ILE A 10 -18.80 -2.58 51.43
CA ILE A 10 -19.31 -3.48 50.36
C ILE A 10 -19.69 -2.67 49.13
N PHE A 11 -20.40 -1.55 49.28
CA PHE A 11 -20.79 -0.70 48.18
C PHE A 11 -19.57 -0.16 47.41
N ILE A 12 -18.55 0.33 48.09
CA ILE A 12 -17.32 0.81 47.49
C ILE A 12 -16.62 -0.31 46.71
N VAL A 13 -16.50 -1.51 47.28
CA VAL A 13 -15.88 -2.66 46.60
C VAL A 13 -16.65 -3.02 45.33
N VAL A 14 -17.99 -3.07 45.40
CA VAL A 14 -18.83 -3.35 44.24
C VAL A 14 -18.65 -2.27 43.16
N CYS A 15 -18.63 -1.00 43.53
CA CYS A 15 -18.38 0.09 42.55
C CYS A 15 -17.01 -0.01 41.90
N VAL A 16 -15.96 -0.31 42.67
CA VAL A 16 -14.59 -0.50 42.13
C VAL A 16 -14.53 -1.70 41.16
N VAL A 17 -15.16 -2.82 41.54
CA VAL A 17 -15.22 -4.01 40.66
C VAL A 17 -15.98 -3.71 39.37
N LEU A 18 -17.09 -2.98 39.45
CA LEU A 18 -17.84 -2.56 38.25
C LEU A 18 -17.04 -1.62 37.36
N LEU A 19 -16.32 -0.65 37.95
CA LEU A 19 -15.45 0.25 37.17
C LEU A 19 -14.29 -0.50 36.48
N LEU A 20 -13.66 -1.45 37.20
CA LEU A 20 -12.63 -2.29 36.63
C LEU A 20 -13.20 -3.21 35.53
N ALA A 21 -14.39 -3.77 35.77
CA ALA A 21 -15.06 -4.56 34.75
C ALA A 21 -15.39 -3.74 33.51
N GLN A 22 -15.89 -2.51 33.63
CA GLN A 22 -16.12 -1.62 32.51
C GLN A 22 -14.83 -1.35 31.73
N ARG A 23 -13.71 -1.12 32.39
CA ARG A 23 -12.43 -0.80 31.75
C ARG A 23 -11.88 -1.97 30.93
N TRP A 24 -12.09 -3.21 31.36
CA TRP A 24 -11.50 -4.40 30.74
C TRP A 24 -12.46 -5.15 29.82
N TRP A 25 -13.73 -5.31 30.24
CA TRP A 25 -14.72 -6.13 29.52
C TRP A 25 -15.43 -5.38 28.39
N LEU A 26 -15.68 -4.08 28.53
CA LEU A 26 -16.29 -3.28 27.47
C LEU A 26 -15.43 -3.21 26.20
N PRO A 27 -14.13 -2.88 26.28
CA PRO A 27 -13.26 -2.89 25.08
C PRO A 27 -13.18 -4.28 24.45
N LEU A 28 -13.07 -5.33 25.27
CA LEU A 28 -13.04 -6.70 24.79
C LEU A 28 -14.35 -7.09 24.09
N GLY A 29 -15.48 -6.76 24.70
CA GLY A 29 -16.80 -7.00 24.11
C GLY A 29 -17.01 -6.23 22.81
N CYS A 30 -16.61 -4.97 22.74
CA CYS A 30 -16.65 -4.18 21.50
C CYS A 30 -15.75 -4.76 20.41
N THR A 31 -14.56 -5.25 20.78
CA THR A 31 -13.64 -5.89 19.82
C THR A 31 -14.23 -7.18 19.28
N LEU A 32 -14.80 -8.03 20.14
CA LEU A 32 -15.47 -9.26 19.73
C LEU A 32 -16.68 -9.00 18.83
N LEU A 33 -17.52 -8.01 19.18
CA LEU A 33 -18.65 -7.60 18.35
C LEU A 33 -18.20 -7.07 16.99
N ASN A 34 -17.12 -6.29 16.95
CA ASN A 34 -16.54 -5.82 15.70
C ASN A 34 -16.02 -6.98 14.85
N LEU A 35 -15.35 -7.95 15.43
CA LEU A 35 -14.87 -9.14 14.74
C LEU A 35 -16.04 -9.98 14.18
N VAL A 36 -17.05 -10.26 14.98
CA VAL A 36 -18.23 -11.04 14.54
C VAL A 36 -19.01 -10.30 13.46
N SER A 37 -19.16 -8.97 13.59
CA SER A 37 -19.86 -8.15 12.61
C SER A 37 -19.04 -7.89 11.34
N LEU A 38 -17.73 -8.16 11.34
CA LEU A 38 -16.81 -7.84 10.25
C LEU A 38 -17.24 -8.51 8.93
N SER A 39 -17.61 -9.78 8.97
CA SER A 39 -18.01 -10.51 7.77
C SER A 39 -19.33 -9.97 7.16
N SER A 40 -20.25 -9.51 7.99
CA SER A 40 -21.50 -8.88 7.53
C SER A 40 -21.22 -7.49 6.96
N ARG A 41 -20.46 -6.68 7.68
CA ARG A 41 -20.03 -5.34 7.22
C ARG A 41 -19.24 -5.41 5.92
N TRP A 42 -18.35 -6.40 5.80
CA TRP A 42 -17.58 -6.64 4.59
C TRP A 42 -18.46 -6.99 3.39
N ARG A 43 -19.45 -7.87 3.59
CA ARG A 43 -20.41 -8.21 2.52
C ARG A 43 -21.24 -7.01 2.07
N HIS A 44 -21.62 -6.12 2.97
CA HIS A 44 -22.35 -4.91 2.61
C HIS A 44 -21.43 -3.83 2.00
N ALA A 45 -20.19 -3.72 2.46
CA ALA A 45 -19.20 -2.79 1.90
C ALA A 45 -18.69 -3.24 0.53
N SER A 46 -18.58 -4.55 0.30
CA SER A 46 -18.05 -5.09 -0.95
C SER A 46 -18.84 -4.61 -2.17
N ALA A 47 -20.17 -4.52 -2.05
CA ALA A 47 -21.02 -4.05 -3.14
C ALA A 47 -20.73 -2.58 -3.56
N GLN A 48 -20.15 -1.78 -2.65
CA GLN A 48 -19.80 -0.38 -2.92
C GLN A 48 -18.32 -0.18 -3.25
N SER A 49 -17.46 -1.12 -2.85
CA SER A 49 -15.99 -1.02 -3.01
C SER A 49 -15.46 -1.76 -4.24
N TRP A 50 -16.29 -2.48 -4.95
CA TRP A 50 -15.88 -3.11 -6.21
C TRP A 50 -15.94 -2.09 -7.36
N ILE A 51 -14.87 -2.00 -8.10
CA ILE A 51 -14.84 -1.28 -9.37
C ILE A 51 -15.71 -2.05 -10.35
N SER A 52 -16.70 -1.39 -10.94
CA SER A 52 -17.56 -1.99 -11.94
C SER A 52 -17.75 -1.04 -13.12
N LYS A 53 -17.90 -1.60 -14.31
CA LYS A 53 -18.12 -0.80 -15.52
C LYS A 53 -19.35 0.10 -15.39
N ASP A 54 -20.44 -0.43 -14.83
CA ASP A 54 -21.72 0.29 -14.77
C ASP A 54 -21.73 1.43 -13.76
N ARG A 55 -20.91 1.33 -12.70
CA ARG A 55 -20.86 2.34 -11.64
C ARG A 55 -19.73 3.33 -11.79
N ASP A 56 -18.58 2.88 -12.22
CA ASP A 56 -17.33 3.62 -12.16
C ASP A 56 -16.82 4.01 -13.55
N ASP A 57 -17.59 3.69 -14.60
CA ASP A 57 -17.22 3.88 -16.01
C ASP A 57 -15.83 3.30 -16.37
N PHE A 58 -15.49 2.20 -15.70
CA PHE A 58 -14.21 1.54 -15.86
C PHE A 58 -14.25 0.54 -17.02
N ASP A 59 -13.42 0.73 -18.03
CA ASP A 59 -13.33 -0.19 -19.17
C ASP A 59 -12.53 -1.45 -18.78
N VAL A 60 -13.24 -2.49 -18.34
CA VAL A 60 -12.65 -3.80 -18.01
C VAL A 60 -12.16 -4.58 -19.24
N THR A 61 -12.51 -4.14 -20.45
CA THR A 61 -12.05 -4.76 -21.69
C THR A 61 -10.74 -4.14 -22.19
N PHE A 62 -10.32 -3.03 -21.60
CA PHE A 62 -9.16 -2.23 -22.00
C PHE A 62 -9.22 -1.74 -23.46
N ALA A 63 -10.42 -1.75 -24.07
CA ALA A 63 -10.57 -1.35 -25.47
C ALA A 63 -10.31 0.16 -25.72
N SER A 64 -10.49 0.97 -24.68
CA SER A 64 -10.23 2.43 -24.72
C SER A 64 -8.76 2.81 -24.51
N TYR A 65 -7.91 1.86 -24.09
CA TYR A 65 -6.51 2.15 -23.83
C TYR A 65 -5.67 2.05 -25.12
N PRO A 66 -4.72 2.96 -25.32
CA PRO A 66 -3.82 2.88 -26.48
C PRO A 66 -2.98 1.60 -26.39
N VAL A 67 -3.01 0.83 -27.47
CA VAL A 67 -2.19 -0.38 -27.60
C VAL A 67 -0.75 0.03 -27.89
N ASN A 68 0.19 -0.52 -27.13
CA ASN A 68 1.61 -0.35 -27.41
C ASN A 68 2.09 -1.50 -28.32
N GLN A 69 2.31 -1.19 -29.58
CA GLN A 69 2.69 -2.17 -30.62
C GLN A 69 4.19 -2.51 -30.61
N THR A 70 4.82 -2.60 -29.48
CA THR A 70 6.28 -2.77 -29.40
C THR A 70 6.75 -4.22 -29.51
N THR A 71 5.88 -5.20 -29.33
CA THR A 71 6.24 -6.61 -29.46
C THR A 71 5.96 -7.09 -30.88
N ALA A 72 6.93 -6.96 -31.78
CA ALA A 72 6.81 -7.44 -33.14
C ALA A 72 6.56 -8.96 -33.17
N GLY A 73 5.44 -9.37 -33.77
CA GLY A 73 5.06 -10.77 -33.94
C GLY A 73 4.19 -11.37 -32.85
N SER A 74 3.75 -10.60 -31.89
CA SER A 74 2.72 -11.04 -30.92
C SER A 74 1.36 -11.14 -31.59
N GLN A 75 0.60 -12.20 -31.25
CA GLN A 75 -0.81 -12.35 -31.62
C GLN A 75 -1.73 -11.49 -30.75
N TYR A 76 -1.19 -10.88 -29.70
CA TYR A 76 -1.91 -10.09 -28.70
C TYR A 76 -1.42 -8.66 -28.76
N ASP A 77 -2.36 -7.74 -28.62
CA ASP A 77 -2.05 -6.33 -28.45
C ASP A 77 -1.44 -6.09 -27.06
N ASP A 78 -0.30 -5.40 -27.03
CA ASP A 78 0.35 -5.06 -25.75
C ASP A 78 -0.40 -3.90 -25.08
N LEU A 79 -1.10 -4.19 -24.00
CA LEU A 79 -1.82 -3.20 -23.19
C LEU A 79 -0.92 -2.55 -22.12
N ILE A 80 0.19 -3.20 -21.81
CA ILE A 80 1.16 -2.71 -20.82
C ILE A 80 2.39 -2.22 -21.58
N PRO A 81 2.80 -0.94 -21.42
CA PRO A 81 4.04 -0.46 -22.02
C PRO A 81 5.22 -1.33 -21.63
N PRO A 82 6.14 -1.65 -22.57
CA PRO A 82 7.29 -2.51 -22.30
C PRO A 82 8.37 -1.77 -21.53
N ILE A 83 8.04 -1.40 -20.31
CA ILE A 83 8.88 -0.63 -19.40
C ILE A 83 9.01 -1.38 -18.07
N LEU A 84 10.25 -1.57 -17.63
CA LEU A 84 10.58 -2.12 -16.32
C LEU A 84 11.04 -1.00 -15.40
N HIS A 85 10.45 -0.90 -14.23
CA HIS A 85 10.85 0.06 -13.21
C HIS A 85 11.53 -0.66 -12.05
N HIS A 86 12.83 -0.48 -11.92
CA HIS A 86 13.63 -0.97 -10.81
C HIS A 86 13.79 0.15 -9.79
N ILE A 87 13.20 -0.01 -8.61
CA ILE A 87 13.20 1.00 -7.56
C ILE A 87 14.16 0.58 -6.46
N HIS A 88 15.11 1.46 -6.15
CA HIS A 88 16.04 1.30 -5.04
C HIS A 88 16.24 2.67 -4.36
N LEU A 89 15.58 2.85 -3.22
CA LEU A 89 15.68 4.07 -2.41
C LEU A 89 16.40 3.78 -1.10
N GLY A 90 17.16 4.74 -0.66
CA GLY A 90 17.86 4.70 0.62
C GLY A 90 19.38 4.80 0.49
N PRO A 91 20.08 4.99 1.62
CA PRO A 91 21.51 5.34 1.64
C PRO A 91 22.44 4.15 1.35
N HIS A 92 21.92 2.94 1.33
CA HIS A 92 22.75 1.74 1.16
C HIS A 92 22.80 1.32 -0.30
N GLU A 93 23.95 0.83 -0.73
CA GLU A 93 24.09 0.24 -2.05
C GLU A 93 23.26 -1.06 -2.16
N PRO A 94 22.70 -1.35 -3.35
CA PRO A 94 21.98 -2.59 -3.57
C PRO A 94 22.89 -3.80 -3.36
N ARG A 95 22.36 -4.83 -2.72
CA ARG A 95 23.11 -6.09 -2.55
C ARG A 95 23.43 -6.73 -3.92
N PRO A 96 24.59 -7.41 -4.05
CA PRO A 96 24.99 -8.04 -5.30
C PRO A 96 23.95 -9.01 -5.87
N GLU A 97 23.22 -9.72 -4.99
CA GLU A 97 22.16 -10.64 -5.40
C GLU A 97 21.00 -9.93 -6.10
N TRP A 98 20.71 -8.69 -5.70
CA TRP A 98 19.64 -7.88 -6.30
C TRP A 98 20.07 -7.28 -7.63
N LEU A 99 21.33 -6.89 -7.74
CA LEU A 99 21.89 -6.47 -9.01
C LEU A 99 21.86 -7.61 -10.01
N GLY A 100 22.22 -8.82 -9.59
CA GLY A 100 22.12 -10.02 -10.43
C GLY A 100 20.69 -10.32 -10.85
N ALA A 101 19.72 -10.28 -9.94
CA ALA A 101 18.32 -10.50 -10.26
C ALA A 101 17.75 -9.44 -11.21
N ARG A 102 18.15 -8.17 -11.03
CA ARG A 102 17.79 -7.08 -11.95
C ARG A 102 18.35 -7.35 -13.35
N ASP A 103 19.61 -7.68 -13.43
CA ASP A 103 20.29 -7.89 -14.71
C ASP A 103 19.73 -9.11 -15.44
N GLU A 104 19.37 -10.17 -14.72
CA GLU A 104 18.63 -11.30 -15.29
C GLU A 104 17.24 -10.89 -15.78
N CYS A 105 16.50 -10.09 -15.01
CA CYS A 105 15.20 -9.59 -15.43
C CYS A 105 15.29 -8.80 -16.73
N ILE A 106 16.26 -7.89 -16.85
CA ILE A 106 16.50 -7.12 -18.08
C ILE A 106 16.87 -8.05 -19.24
N LYS A 107 17.68 -9.07 -18.98
CA LYS A 107 18.07 -10.05 -20.00
C LYS A 107 16.89 -10.86 -20.55
N TYR A 108 15.91 -11.18 -19.72
CA TYR A 108 14.69 -11.88 -20.16
C TYR A 108 13.73 -10.97 -20.93
N HIS A 109 13.91 -9.65 -20.84
CA HIS A 109 13.08 -8.65 -21.52
C HIS A 109 13.91 -7.73 -22.43
N PRO A 110 14.59 -8.26 -23.47
CA PRO A 110 15.57 -7.52 -24.24
C PRO A 110 14.99 -6.32 -25.01
N ASN A 111 13.69 -6.34 -25.28
CA ASN A 111 12.99 -5.27 -26.00
C ASN A 111 12.29 -4.27 -25.07
N TRP A 112 12.49 -4.41 -23.76
CA TRP A 112 11.89 -3.53 -22.76
C TRP A 112 12.87 -2.45 -22.33
N THR A 113 12.35 -1.27 -22.07
CA THR A 113 13.14 -0.18 -21.50
C THR A 113 13.20 -0.34 -19.99
N ALA A 114 14.40 -0.38 -19.42
CA ALA A 114 14.58 -0.47 -17.97
C ALA A 114 14.88 0.92 -17.38
N TYR A 115 14.04 1.37 -16.45
CA TYR A 115 14.30 2.55 -15.65
C TYR A 115 14.80 2.14 -14.26
N ILE A 116 15.85 2.79 -13.80
CA ILE A 116 16.39 2.62 -12.45
C ILE A 116 16.08 3.89 -11.67
N TRP A 117 15.32 3.73 -10.60
CA TRP A 117 14.89 4.82 -9.74
C TRP A 117 15.71 4.80 -8.46
N ASP A 118 16.61 5.73 -8.32
CA ASP A 118 17.30 6.09 -7.09
C ASP A 118 16.61 7.27 -6.39
N ASP A 119 17.14 7.71 -5.24
CA ASP A 119 16.56 8.84 -4.51
C ASP A 119 16.53 10.12 -5.34
N ASN A 120 17.56 10.40 -6.15
CA ASN A 120 17.61 11.60 -6.98
C ASN A 120 16.57 11.59 -8.10
N ALA A 121 16.45 10.46 -8.78
CA ALA A 121 15.46 10.28 -9.86
C ALA A 121 14.04 10.35 -9.30
N ALA A 122 13.81 9.74 -8.13
CA ALA A 122 12.52 9.78 -7.44
C ALA A 122 12.14 11.19 -7.01
N GLU A 123 13.05 11.92 -6.37
CA GLU A 123 12.81 13.33 -5.98
C GLU A 123 12.53 14.22 -7.19
N LYS A 124 13.26 14.02 -8.28
CA LYS A 124 13.04 14.77 -9.51
C LYS A 124 11.63 14.53 -10.04
N LEU A 125 11.21 13.26 -10.15
CA LEU A 125 9.87 12.88 -10.60
C LEU A 125 8.80 13.55 -9.73
N VAL A 126 8.93 13.47 -8.39
CA VAL A 126 7.95 14.07 -7.49
C VAL A 126 7.86 15.58 -7.66
N LYS A 127 9.00 16.27 -7.74
CA LYS A 127 9.04 17.74 -7.89
C LYS A 127 8.49 18.22 -9.23
N GLU A 128 8.78 17.52 -10.32
CA GLU A 128 8.42 17.94 -11.67
C GLU A 128 7.01 17.51 -12.07
N ASP A 129 6.63 16.26 -11.79
CA ASP A 129 5.39 15.67 -12.26
C ASP A 129 4.28 15.60 -11.20
N PHE A 130 4.65 15.55 -9.92
CA PHE A 130 3.71 15.42 -8.79
C PHE A 130 3.95 16.47 -7.70
N PRO A 131 4.05 17.78 -8.03
CA PRO A 131 4.38 18.83 -7.05
C PRO A 131 3.37 18.89 -5.90
N HIS A 132 2.10 18.54 -6.15
CA HIS A 132 1.06 18.46 -5.13
C HIS A 132 1.24 17.36 -4.08
N LEU A 133 2.10 16.35 -4.36
CA LEU A 133 2.45 15.27 -3.44
C LEU A 133 3.80 15.48 -2.74
N ASN A 134 4.48 16.57 -3.02
CA ASN A 134 5.83 16.82 -2.49
C ASN A 134 5.86 16.87 -0.96
N ASP A 135 4.86 17.49 -0.33
CA ASP A 135 4.79 17.55 1.13
C ASP A 135 4.56 16.16 1.73
N MET A 136 3.70 15.35 1.13
CA MET A 136 3.47 13.97 1.54
C MET A 136 4.78 13.15 1.40
N TRP A 137 5.47 13.27 0.27
CA TRP A 137 6.72 12.61 0.00
C TRP A 137 7.79 12.91 1.04
N ASN A 138 7.97 14.17 1.40
CA ASN A 138 8.96 14.61 2.36
C ASN A 138 8.64 14.21 3.80
N ASN A 139 7.35 14.04 4.13
CA ASN A 139 6.88 13.70 5.47
C ASN A 139 6.77 12.20 5.73
N TYR A 140 7.04 11.33 4.76
CA TYR A 140 7.06 9.90 5.00
C TYR A 140 8.13 9.53 6.03
N ARG A 141 7.71 8.78 7.04
CA ARG A 141 8.55 8.38 8.17
C ARG A 141 9.51 7.24 7.80
N TYR A 142 9.01 6.32 6.97
CA TYR A 142 9.75 5.11 6.62
C TYR A 142 10.08 5.09 5.13
N PRO A 143 11.30 4.65 4.74
CA PRO A 143 11.69 4.54 3.33
C PRO A 143 10.74 3.68 2.50
N VAL A 144 10.14 2.64 3.09
CA VAL A 144 9.19 1.77 2.41
C VAL A 144 7.96 2.52 1.89
N GLU A 145 7.48 3.53 2.63
CA GLU A 145 6.35 4.35 2.22
C GLU A 145 6.65 5.14 0.94
N ARG A 146 7.89 5.64 0.81
CA ARG A 146 8.36 6.31 -0.42
C ARG A 146 8.43 5.35 -1.60
N VAL A 147 8.95 4.12 -1.38
CA VAL A 147 9.02 3.10 -2.43
C VAL A 147 7.62 2.74 -2.92
N ASP A 148 6.67 2.54 -2.01
CA ASP A 148 5.31 2.20 -2.37
C ASP A 148 4.60 3.35 -3.09
N ALA A 149 4.74 4.58 -2.63
CA ALA A 149 4.21 5.75 -3.32
C ALA A 149 4.83 5.92 -4.72
N LEU A 150 6.14 5.75 -4.83
CA LEU A 150 6.85 5.87 -6.11
C LEU A 150 6.36 4.86 -7.15
N ARG A 151 6.04 3.63 -6.74
CA ARG A 151 5.45 2.63 -7.67
C ARG A 151 4.20 3.16 -8.36
N TYR A 152 3.29 3.75 -7.59
CA TYR A 152 2.07 4.33 -8.17
C TYR A 152 2.38 5.52 -9.08
N MET A 153 3.29 6.39 -8.66
CA MET A 153 3.68 7.56 -9.45
C MET A 153 4.31 7.19 -10.78
N VAL A 154 5.27 6.24 -10.79
CA VAL A 154 5.92 5.81 -12.03
C VAL A 154 4.95 5.10 -12.95
N LEU A 155 4.05 4.28 -12.42
CA LEU A 155 3.02 3.61 -13.21
C LEU A 155 2.02 4.61 -13.79
N GLN A 156 1.60 5.61 -13.03
CA GLN A 156 0.72 6.66 -13.53
C GLN A 156 1.38 7.47 -14.64
N LYS A 157 2.66 7.78 -14.52
CA LYS A 157 3.38 8.62 -15.48
C LYS A 157 3.82 7.86 -16.74
N HIS A 158 4.33 6.63 -16.55
CA HIS A 158 5.00 5.89 -17.62
C HIS A 158 4.30 4.58 -18.00
N GLY A 159 3.40 4.08 -17.17
CA GLY A 159 2.90 2.72 -17.29
C GLY A 159 3.99 1.68 -16.99
N GLY A 160 3.89 0.50 -17.61
CA GLY A 160 4.90 -0.53 -17.47
C GLY A 160 4.73 -1.41 -16.23
N MET A 161 5.81 -2.05 -15.79
CA MET A 161 5.81 -3.01 -14.69
C MET A 161 6.84 -2.62 -13.62
N PRO A 162 6.44 -2.44 -12.37
CA PRO A 162 7.39 -2.24 -11.29
C PRO A 162 7.99 -3.59 -10.87
N THR A 163 9.30 -3.67 -10.82
CA THR A 163 10.00 -4.83 -10.28
C THR A 163 10.38 -4.58 -8.83
N LEU A 164 10.13 -5.56 -8.00
CA LEU A 164 10.46 -5.51 -6.58
C LEU A 164 11.95 -5.81 -6.40
N ALA A 165 12.77 -4.79 -6.20
CA ALA A 165 13.99 -5.01 -5.43
C ALA A 165 13.56 -5.16 -3.96
N PRO A 166 13.92 -6.25 -3.26
CA PRO A 166 13.62 -6.35 -1.85
C PRO A 166 14.24 -5.17 -1.11
N ILE A 167 13.41 -4.47 -0.33
CA ILE A 167 13.84 -3.32 0.46
C ILE A 167 14.77 -3.83 1.54
N SER A 168 15.97 -3.31 1.62
CA SER A 168 16.84 -3.53 2.77
C SER A 168 16.25 -2.77 3.96
N LEU A 169 15.36 -3.42 4.70
CA LEU A 169 14.97 -2.96 6.03
C LEU A 169 16.09 -3.40 6.99
N VAL A 170 16.98 -2.50 7.32
CA VAL A 170 17.84 -2.58 8.50
C VAL A 170 17.62 -1.32 9.32
#